data_fa7acc17e16f339d083afdd9f19174ca
#
_entry.id   fa7acc17e16f339d083afdd9f19174ca
#
_cell.length_a   1.000
_cell.length_b   1.000
_cell.length_c   1.000
_cell.angle_alpha   90.00
_cell.angle_beta   90.00
_cell.angle_gamma   90.00
#
_symmetry.space_group_name_H-M   'P 1'
#
loop_
_entity.id
_entity.type
_entity.pdbx_description
1 polymer ?
#
loop_
_entity_poly.entity_id
_entity_poly.type
_entity_poly.pdbx_seq_one_letter_code
_entity_poly.pdbx_strand_id
1 'polypeptide(L)'
;MTLAGACAALEAQAAPALKGEQPANFAAQVPLGLTGQGPWYRLELPLALQLSARRTDLEDIRIFNSASEPLSFALFHEHGLVAAPLQENAVRWFPLYDAPGAPLGNIPAFKAQLSQAGSLVSVEPGTPREAGAEVLRGWLIDTSAIEGTLANLNMDWNSDRQGFQRFTIEASDDLQHWRPCGEGQVARIVLVGQQVERHTVELPGQHARFLRLLWLSPRTAPLLNSVHVFSRQPGQLPLALQWSGPIIGTRKARGEYVWQLPAQLAVERLKLDIAQGDSLASVAVYGRTAPGEPWRALRDGLVYRQIQDGQELIADELPLAGEMLRQVMVEIEDGAPGLGASVPALRVAVRPTQVVFLASGTPPFSLAVGSATAMPASLPLETLLGANPKPLGELGVARLAGTPMIAMGSRAPVPDEVDWKRVAMIAVVVMGLVLLVAMGRGMLKRREA
;
A
#
# COMPACT_ATOMS: atom_id res chain seq x y z
N MET A 1 -16.66 65.73 12.17
CA MET A 1 -16.33 64.94 10.99
C MET A 1 -15.99 63.54 11.47
N THR A 2 -16.97 62.68 11.50
CA THR A 2 -16.88 61.27 11.96
C THR A 2 -16.86 60.39 10.73
N LEU A 3 -15.73 59.72 10.48
CA LEU A 3 -15.61 58.68 9.44
C LEU A 3 -16.15 57.34 10.01
N ALA A 4 -17.25 56.90 9.48
CA ALA A 4 -17.77 55.57 9.70
C ALA A 4 -17.05 54.61 8.74
N GLY A 5 -16.25 53.67 9.30
CA GLY A 5 -15.63 52.58 8.57
C GLY A 5 -16.67 51.49 8.29
N ALA A 6 -16.94 51.25 7.03
CA ALA A 6 -17.76 50.15 6.59
C ALA A 6 -16.90 48.86 6.62
N CYS A 7 -17.20 47.92 7.55
CA CYS A 7 -16.76 46.55 7.47
C CYS A 7 -17.53 45.85 6.36
N ALA A 8 -16.90 45.62 5.22
CA ALA A 8 -17.40 44.71 4.21
C ALA A 8 -17.21 43.27 4.73
N ALA A 9 -18.29 42.64 5.13
CA ALA A 9 -18.31 41.18 5.35
C ALA A 9 -18.12 40.52 4.00
N LEU A 10 -17.00 39.79 3.83
CA LEU A 10 -16.80 38.86 2.72
C LEU A 10 -17.78 37.71 2.92
N GLU A 11 -18.90 37.72 2.25
CA GLU A 11 -19.79 36.58 2.12
C GLU A 11 -19.02 35.51 1.34
N ALA A 12 -18.65 34.41 2.02
CA ALA A 12 -18.15 33.22 1.39
C ALA A 12 -19.22 32.74 0.41
N GLN A 13 -18.93 32.79 -0.89
CA GLN A 13 -19.83 32.26 -1.92
C GLN A 13 -19.98 30.75 -1.67
N ALA A 14 -21.14 30.40 -1.12
CA ALA A 14 -21.56 28.99 -1.03
C ALA A 14 -21.65 28.45 -2.46
N ALA A 15 -21.00 27.31 -2.70
CA ALA A 15 -21.13 26.55 -3.94
C ALA A 15 -22.64 26.34 -4.23
N PRO A 16 -23.06 26.29 -5.52
CA PRO A 16 -24.45 26.11 -5.87
C PRO A 16 -25.01 24.90 -5.17
N ALA A 17 -25.97 25.11 -4.26
CA ALA A 17 -26.66 24.01 -3.58
C ALA A 17 -27.32 23.13 -4.66
N LEU A 18 -26.86 21.90 -4.77
CA LEU A 18 -27.46 20.88 -5.61
C LEU A 18 -28.85 20.56 -5.03
N LYS A 19 -29.86 21.33 -5.46
CA LYS A 19 -31.25 21.14 -5.03
C LYS A 19 -31.74 19.78 -5.50
N GLY A 20 -32.02 18.87 -4.57
CA GLY A 20 -32.69 17.60 -4.85
C GLY A 20 -31.98 16.34 -4.39
N GLU A 21 -30.71 16.40 -3.99
CA GLU A 21 -30.03 15.23 -3.44
C GLU A 21 -30.46 15.00 -1.97
N GLN A 22 -30.96 13.81 -1.68
CA GLN A 22 -31.34 13.40 -0.31
C GLN A 22 -30.50 12.20 0.14
N PRO A 23 -30.24 12.05 1.43
CA PRO A 23 -29.51 10.90 1.96
C PRO A 23 -30.07 9.55 1.48
N ALA A 24 -31.40 9.44 1.34
CA ALA A 24 -32.07 8.23 0.86
C ALA A 24 -31.70 7.79 -0.57
N ASN A 25 -31.12 8.69 -1.37
CA ASN A 25 -30.70 8.39 -2.76
C ASN A 25 -29.32 7.69 -2.84
N PHE A 26 -28.70 7.41 -1.68
CA PHE A 26 -27.39 6.80 -1.57
C PHE A 26 -27.48 5.36 -1.07
N ALA A 27 -26.56 4.51 -1.55
CA ALA A 27 -26.51 3.09 -1.22
C ALA A 27 -26.14 2.82 0.24
N ALA A 28 -25.29 3.64 0.81
CA ALA A 28 -24.86 3.53 2.18
C ALA A 28 -24.88 4.89 2.87
N GLN A 29 -25.32 4.90 4.14
CA GLN A 29 -25.30 6.06 5.02
C GLN A 29 -24.67 5.70 6.35
N VAL A 30 -23.85 6.60 6.89
CA VAL A 30 -23.18 6.41 8.18
C VAL A 30 -23.21 7.71 8.96
N PRO A 31 -23.69 7.71 10.23
CA PRO A 31 -23.58 8.87 11.09
C PRO A 31 -22.13 9.24 11.36
N LEU A 32 -21.87 10.55 11.53
CA LEU A 32 -20.55 11.08 11.84
C LEU A 32 -20.52 11.65 13.26
N GLY A 33 -19.52 11.25 14.04
CA GLY A 33 -19.14 11.87 15.30
C GLY A 33 -18.02 12.87 15.07
N LEU A 34 -18.21 14.12 15.49
CA LEU A 34 -17.22 15.19 15.35
C LEU A 34 -16.47 15.42 16.66
N THR A 35 -15.15 15.57 16.56
CA THR A 35 -14.26 15.90 17.69
C THR A 35 -13.30 17.02 17.31
N GLY A 36 -12.88 17.84 18.26
CA GLY A 36 -12.02 19.01 18.01
C GLY A 36 -12.82 20.26 17.68
N GLN A 37 -12.11 21.31 17.19
CA GLN A 37 -12.71 22.61 16.90
C GLN A 37 -13.01 22.76 15.41
N GLY A 38 -14.28 23.12 15.10
CA GLY A 38 -14.73 23.43 13.75
C GLY A 38 -14.25 24.79 13.22
N PRO A 39 -14.73 25.23 12.05
CA PRO A 39 -15.84 24.63 11.30
C PRO A 39 -15.44 23.52 10.31
N TRP A 40 -14.13 23.33 10.03
CA TRP A 40 -13.66 22.31 9.09
C TRP A 40 -13.27 21.04 9.82
N TYR A 41 -13.68 19.90 9.25
CA TYR A 41 -13.40 18.58 9.77
C TYR A 41 -12.82 17.70 8.68
N ARG A 42 -11.87 16.84 9.06
CA ARG A 42 -11.33 15.78 8.20
C ARG A 42 -11.89 14.43 8.60
N LEU A 43 -12.22 13.62 7.63
CA LEU A 43 -12.68 12.25 7.76
C LEU A 43 -11.79 11.34 6.92
N GLU A 44 -11.14 10.37 7.53
CA GLU A 44 -10.51 9.28 6.78
C GLU A 44 -11.62 8.33 6.28
N LEU A 45 -11.72 8.18 4.96
CA LEU A 45 -12.74 7.36 4.33
C LEU A 45 -12.31 5.88 4.35
N PRO A 46 -13.00 4.99 5.10
CA PRO A 46 -12.66 3.58 5.11
C PRO A 46 -12.79 2.94 3.73
N LEU A 47 -11.85 2.05 3.38
CA LEU A 47 -11.85 1.38 2.09
C LEU A 47 -13.17 0.67 1.79
N ALA A 48 -13.81 0.07 2.80
CA ALA A 48 -15.12 -0.58 2.64
C ALA A 48 -16.21 0.38 2.12
N LEU A 49 -16.18 1.65 2.52
CA LEU A 49 -17.11 2.68 2.02
C LEU A 49 -16.69 3.17 0.63
N GLN A 50 -15.38 3.31 0.37
CA GLN A 50 -14.90 3.61 -0.99
C GLN A 50 -15.35 2.54 -1.99
N LEU A 51 -15.33 1.27 -1.60
CA LEU A 51 -15.81 0.15 -2.42
C LEU A 51 -17.35 0.12 -2.59
N SER A 52 -18.09 0.88 -1.78
CA SER A 52 -19.53 1.08 -1.93
C SER A 52 -19.87 2.24 -2.87
N ALA A 53 -18.90 3.07 -3.24
CA ALA A 53 -19.05 4.10 -4.24
C ALA A 53 -19.32 3.48 -5.61
N ARG A 54 -20.15 4.13 -6.41
CA ARG A 54 -20.45 3.71 -7.79
C ARG A 54 -19.50 4.35 -8.81
N ARG A 55 -18.90 5.45 -8.41
CA ARG A 55 -17.93 6.20 -9.22
C ARG A 55 -16.51 5.93 -8.74
N THR A 56 -15.60 5.73 -9.66
CA THR A 56 -14.17 5.49 -9.35
C THR A 56 -13.46 6.73 -8.82
N ASP A 57 -13.97 7.92 -9.15
CA ASP A 57 -13.50 9.22 -8.67
C ASP A 57 -14.07 9.61 -7.30
N LEU A 58 -14.94 8.78 -6.69
CA LEU A 58 -15.62 9.01 -5.43
C LEU A 58 -16.52 10.27 -5.42
N GLU A 59 -16.87 10.81 -6.57
CA GLU A 59 -17.71 12.02 -6.70
C GLU A 59 -19.19 11.76 -6.37
N ASP A 60 -19.57 10.52 -6.04
CA ASP A 60 -20.87 10.12 -5.51
C ASP A 60 -20.89 10.02 -3.98
N ILE A 61 -20.01 10.75 -3.31
CA ILE A 61 -20.00 10.93 -1.85
C ILE A 61 -20.67 12.27 -1.50
N ARG A 62 -21.43 12.27 -0.40
CA ARG A 62 -22.02 13.49 0.18
C ARG A 62 -21.95 13.45 1.70
N ILE A 63 -21.88 14.63 2.28
CA ILE A 63 -22.05 14.81 3.72
C ILE A 63 -23.30 15.66 3.91
N PHE A 64 -24.19 15.23 4.79
CA PHE A 64 -25.43 15.89 5.08
C PHE A 64 -25.49 16.34 6.53
N ASN A 65 -26.18 17.48 6.78
CA ASN A 65 -26.57 17.90 8.12
C ASN A 65 -27.92 17.29 8.53
N SER A 66 -28.43 17.64 9.72
CA SER A 66 -29.72 17.15 10.21
C SER A 66 -30.93 17.59 9.37
N ALA A 67 -30.82 18.67 8.62
CA ALA A 67 -31.85 19.15 7.69
C ALA A 67 -31.78 18.45 6.33
N SER A 68 -30.91 17.42 6.16
CA SER A 68 -30.66 16.75 4.89
C SER A 68 -30.11 17.66 3.79
N GLU A 69 -29.41 18.73 4.18
CA GLU A 69 -28.73 19.62 3.26
C GLU A 69 -27.32 19.11 2.98
N PRO A 70 -26.89 19.03 1.72
CA PRO A 70 -25.53 18.62 1.37
C PRO A 70 -24.53 19.71 1.75
N LEU A 71 -23.41 19.31 2.36
CA LEU A 71 -22.34 20.18 2.79
C LEU A 71 -21.24 20.27 1.73
N SER A 72 -20.57 21.42 1.70
CA SER A 72 -19.36 21.58 0.86
C SER A 72 -18.23 20.71 1.38
N PHE A 73 -17.59 19.98 0.49
CA PHE A 73 -16.50 19.06 0.80
C PHE A 73 -15.42 19.05 -0.28
N ALA A 74 -14.25 18.58 0.09
CA ALA A 74 -13.14 18.27 -0.82
C ALA A 74 -12.71 16.82 -0.62
N LEU A 75 -12.43 16.12 -1.71
CA LEU A 75 -11.75 14.84 -1.69
C LEU A 75 -10.25 15.08 -1.75
N PHE A 76 -9.58 14.59 -0.77
CA PHE A 76 -8.14 14.70 -0.67
C PHE A 76 -7.53 13.31 -0.63
N HIS A 77 -6.84 12.98 -1.69
CA HIS A 77 -5.93 11.86 -1.67
C HIS A 77 -4.59 12.41 -1.19
N GLU A 78 -4.00 11.81 -0.21
CA GLU A 78 -2.68 12.22 0.29
C GLU A 78 -1.57 12.00 -0.76
N HIS A 79 -1.87 12.43 -2.01
CA HIS A 79 -0.95 12.38 -3.15
C HIS A 79 0.12 13.47 -3.09
N GLY A 80 -0.06 14.47 -2.23
CA GLY A 80 0.79 15.64 -2.16
C GLY A 80 2.13 15.42 -1.47
N LEU A 81 2.23 14.37 -0.69
CA LEU A 81 3.50 13.86 -0.26
C LEU A 81 3.70 12.54 -1.03
N VAL A 82 4.15 12.62 -2.29
CA VAL A 82 5.04 11.57 -2.77
C VAL A 82 5.93 11.30 -1.58
N ALA A 83 5.78 10.14 -0.93
CA ALA A 83 6.65 9.81 0.19
C ALA A 83 8.03 10.09 -0.35
N ALA A 84 8.69 11.15 0.17
CA ALA A 84 9.95 11.57 -0.40
C ALA A 84 10.76 10.29 -0.53
N PRO A 85 11.42 10.06 -1.66
CA PRO A 85 12.09 8.80 -1.89
C PRO A 85 12.96 8.51 -0.68
N LEU A 86 12.93 7.28 -0.21
CA LEU A 86 13.76 6.89 0.92
C LEU A 86 15.20 7.25 0.55
N GLN A 87 15.88 7.92 1.47
CA GLN A 87 17.28 8.25 1.30
C GLN A 87 18.10 6.98 1.51
N GLU A 88 18.86 6.59 0.51
CA GLU A 88 19.80 5.49 0.62
C GLU A 88 21.08 5.95 1.30
N ASN A 89 21.50 5.24 2.34
CA ASN A 89 22.71 5.54 3.09
C ASN A 89 23.59 4.30 3.12
N ALA A 90 24.79 4.40 2.57
CA ALA A 90 25.84 3.41 2.77
C ALA A 90 26.35 3.55 4.20
N VAL A 91 26.36 2.46 4.94
CA VAL A 91 26.74 2.43 6.36
C VAL A 91 27.95 1.55 6.59
N ARG A 92 28.64 1.75 7.70
CA ARG A 92 29.72 0.84 8.14
C ARG A 92 29.14 -0.27 8.98
N TRP A 93 29.71 -1.47 8.88
CA TRP A 93 29.33 -2.63 9.66
C TRP A 93 30.54 -3.35 10.21
N PHE A 94 30.38 -3.97 11.37
CA PHE A 94 31.44 -4.61 12.14
C PHE A 94 31.01 -5.99 12.59
N PRO A 95 31.87 -7.01 12.49
CA PRO A 95 31.51 -8.37 12.87
C PRO A 95 31.40 -8.52 14.39
N LEU A 96 30.45 -9.34 14.82
CA LEU A 96 30.28 -9.77 16.21
C LEU A 96 30.56 -11.27 16.31
N TYR A 97 31.58 -11.60 17.05
CA TYR A 97 32.03 -12.98 17.24
C TYR A 97 31.65 -13.52 18.62
N ASP A 98 31.38 -14.81 18.71
CA ASP A 98 31.10 -15.52 19.93
C ASP A 98 31.82 -16.88 19.99
N ALA A 99 31.80 -17.55 21.16
CA ALA A 99 32.35 -18.87 21.31
C ALA A 99 31.56 -19.92 20.53
N PRO A 100 32.18 -20.95 19.96
CA PRO A 100 31.49 -22.07 19.38
C PRO A 100 30.52 -22.70 20.41
N GLY A 101 29.28 -22.96 19.99
CA GLY A 101 28.29 -23.58 20.86
C GLY A 101 27.63 -22.65 21.89
N ALA A 102 27.91 -21.37 21.89
CA ALA A 102 27.22 -20.39 22.75
C ALA A 102 25.67 -20.50 22.59
N PRO A 103 24.87 -20.35 23.66
CA PRO A 103 23.41 -20.38 23.60
C PRO A 103 22.83 -19.34 22.64
N LEU A 104 21.64 -19.58 22.08
CA LEU A 104 20.98 -18.63 21.16
C LEU A 104 20.72 -17.26 21.78
N GLY A 105 20.46 -17.20 23.06
CA GLY A 105 20.23 -15.93 23.78
C GLY A 105 21.52 -15.22 24.21
N ASN A 106 22.69 -15.80 23.94
CA ASN A 106 23.96 -15.16 24.31
C ASN A 106 24.23 -13.96 23.38
N ILE A 107 24.49 -12.83 24.00
CA ILE A 107 24.86 -11.59 23.30
C ILE A 107 26.38 -11.52 23.29
N PRO A 108 27.03 -11.51 22.12
CA PRO A 108 28.46 -11.38 22.04
C PRO A 108 28.94 -10.10 22.72
N ALA A 109 29.85 -10.24 23.68
CA ALA A 109 30.49 -9.08 24.28
C ALA A 109 31.48 -8.47 23.31
N PHE A 110 31.49 -7.14 23.21
CA PHE A 110 32.38 -6.39 22.33
C PHE A 110 32.88 -5.11 23.04
N LYS A 111 34.01 -4.61 22.57
CA LYS A 111 34.53 -3.29 22.87
C LYS A 111 34.46 -2.42 21.64
N ALA A 112 33.80 -1.28 21.74
CA ALA A 112 33.66 -0.35 20.64
C ALA A 112 34.48 0.92 20.88
N GLN A 113 35.15 1.41 19.86
CA GLN A 113 35.79 2.71 19.84
C GLN A 113 34.95 3.66 18.99
N LEU A 114 34.59 4.80 19.59
CA LEU A 114 33.83 5.84 18.92
C LEU A 114 34.75 7.01 18.52
N SER A 115 34.46 7.63 17.38
CA SER A 115 35.06 8.89 16.98
C SER A 115 34.55 10.05 17.87
N GLN A 116 35.15 11.25 17.74
CA GLN A 116 34.64 12.45 18.41
C GLN A 116 33.20 12.80 17.97
N ALA A 117 32.82 12.46 16.75
CA ALA A 117 31.44 12.61 16.24
C ALA A 117 30.49 11.49 16.68
N GLY A 118 31.00 10.50 17.44
CA GLY A 118 30.22 9.41 17.98
C GLY A 118 29.88 8.28 16.98
N SER A 119 30.60 8.20 15.85
CA SER A 119 30.52 7.08 14.90
C SER A 119 31.48 5.97 15.32
N LEU A 120 31.15 4.72 14.95
CA LEU A 120 32.03 3.57 15.23
C LEU A 120 33.34 3.65 14.41
N VAL A 121 34.45 3.48 15.08
CA VAL A 121 35.79 3.39 14.45
C VAL A 121 36.23 1.95 14.37
N SER A 122 36.15 1.20 15.47
CA SER A 122 36.50 -0.21 15.56
C SER A 122 35.59 -0.95 16.55
N VAL A 123 35.44 -2.25 16.33
CA VAL A 123 34.76 -3.17 17.23
C VAL A 123 35.65 -4.39 17.41
N GLU A 124 35.99 -4.68 18.66
CA GLU A 124 36.81 -5.82 19.04
C GLU A 124 36.02 -6.78 19.94
N PRO A 125 36.30 -8.09 19.93
CA PRO A 125 35.72 -9.03 20.90
C PRO A 125 35.95 -8.56 22.31
N GLY A 126 34.91 -8.66 23.14
CA GLY A 126 34.99 -8.21 24.57
C GLY A 126 35.93 -9.01 25.44
N THR A 127 36.16 -10.27 25.11
CA THR A 127 37.10 -11.18 25.78
C THR A 127 38.13 -11.67 24.79
N PRO A 128 39.44 -11.64 25.11
CA PRO A 128 40.49 -12.24 24.29
C PRO A 128 40.22 -13.75 24.14
N ARG A 129 40.29 -14.24 22.90
CA ARG A 129 40.09 -15.65 22.56
C ARG A 129 41.25 -16.14 21.70
N GLU A 130 41.47 -17.45 21.68
CA GLU A 130 42.44 -18.06 20.79
C GLU A 130 42.02 -17.88 19.33
N ALA A 131 42.94 -17.53 18.48
CA ALA A 131 42.66 -17.31 17.05
C ALA A 131 42.12 -18.60 16.41
N GLY A 132 40.96 -18.52 15.73
CA GLY A 132 40.30 -19.64 15.05
C GLY A 132 39.21 -20.36 15.86
N ALA A 133 38.99 -19.99 17.11
CA ALA A 133 37.92 -20.55 17.95
C ALA A 133 36.64 -19.69 17.97
N GLU A 134 36.49 -18.75 17.05
CA GLU A 134 35.38 -17.79 17.05
C GLU A 134 34.38 -18.09 15.93
N VAL A 135 33.09 -17.90 16.23
CA VAL A 135 32.00 -18.02 15.25
C VAL A 135 31.38 -16.65 15.04
N LEU A 136 31.29 -16.23 13.77
CA LEU A 136 30.57 -15.00 13.41
C LEU A 136 29.09 -15.16 13.74
N ARG A 137 28.61 -14.39 14.73
CA ARG A 137 27.24 -14.47 15.26
C ARG A 137 26.32 -13.39 14.70
N GLY A 138 26.90 -12.30 14.23
CA GLY A 138 26.11 -11.18 13.78
C GLY A 138 26.94 -9.97 13.39
N TRP A 139 26.25 -8.86 13.24
CA TRP A 139 26.82 -7.62 12.76
C TRP A 139 26.34 -6.44 13.57
N LEU A 140 27.22 -5.50 13.82
CA LEU A 140 26.93 -4.19 14.39
C LEU A 140 26.99 -3.17 13.24
N ILE A 141 25.91 -2.42 13.03
CA ILE A 141 25.77 -1.46 11.94
C ILE A 141 25.77 -0.04 12.52
N ASP A 142 26.59 0.83 11.97
CA ASP A 142 26.70 2.23 12.38
C ASP A 142 25.75 3.09 11.55
N THR A 143 24.63 3.51 12.14
CA THR A 143 23.65 4.42 11.58
C THR A 143 23.70 5.82 12.19
N SER A 144 24.78 6.15 12.92
CA SER A 144 24.92 7.40 13.67
C SER A 144 24.93 8.67 12.83
N ALA A 145 25.24 8.54 11.54
CA ALA A 145 25.21 9.64 10.57
C ALA A 145 23.83 9.87 9.94
N ILE A 146 22.84 9.03 10.24
CA ILE A 146 21.49 9.11 9.69
C ILE A 146 20.60 9.88 10.64
N GLU A 147 20.14 11.07 10.23
CA GLU A 147 19.28 11.92 11.05
C GLU A 147 17.80 11.50 11.03
N GLY A 148 17.39 10.76 10.00
CA GLY A 148 15.99 10.34 9.78
C GLY A 148 15.61 9.06 10.51
N THR A 149 14.37 8.62 10.32
CA THR A 149 13.89 7.33 10.82
C THR A 149 14.29 6.21 9.86
N LEU A 150 14.80 5.11 10.42
CA LEU A 150 15.27 3.96 9.64
C LEU A 150 14.06 3.18 9.11
N ALA A 151 13.96 3.05 7.79
CA ALA A 151 12.81 2.45 7.13
C ALA A 151 13.07 1.03 6.65
N ASN A 152 14.19 0.81 5.96
CA ASN A 152 14.57 -0.49 5.41
C ASN A 152 16.07 -0.71 5.59
N LEU A 153 16.43 -1.98 5.76
CA LEU A 153 17.80 -2.47 5.72
C LEU A 153 17.95 -3.36 4.50
N ASN A 154 18.90 -3.04 3.64
CA ASN A 154 19.26 -3.86 2.49
C ASN A 154 20.66 -4.41 2.70
N MET A 155 20.83 -5.71 2.51
CA MET A 155 22.10 -6.39 2.70
C MET A 155 22.41 -7.32 1.54
N ASP A 156 23.65 -7.30 1.09
CA ASP A 156 24.20 -8.35 0.24
C ASP A 156 25.25 -9.15 1.00
N TRP A 157 25.34 -10.44 0.72
CA TRP A 157 26.25 -11.35 1.41
C TRP A 157 26.92 -12.32 0.45
N ASN A 158 27.95 -13.00 0.92
CA ASN A 158 28.72 -13.96 0.12
C ASN A 158 27.81 -15.01 -0.54
N SER A 159 28.07 -15.29 -1.83
CA SER A 159 27.29 -16.21 -2.68
C SER A 159 27.25 -17.66 -2.20
N ASP A 160 28.19 -18.08 -1.35
CA ASP A 160 28.28 -19.45 -0.84
C ASP A 160 27.15 -19.80 0.15
N ARG A 161 26.41 -18.80 0.62
CA ARG A 161 25.31 -18.98 1.57
C ARG A 161 23.97 -18.88 0.87
N GLN A 162 23.41 -20.04 0.56
CA GLN A 162 22.04 -20.17 0.06
C GLN A 162 21.06 -20.51 1.19
N GLY A 163 19.76 -20.35 0.91
CA GLY A 163 18.67 -20.62 1.82
C GLY A 163 18.16 -19.38 2.57
N PHE A 164 17.30 -19.63 3.54
CA PHE A 164 16.74 -18.60 4.41
C PHE A 164 17.71 -18.27 5.53
N GLN A 165 17.74 -16.99 5.90
CA GLN A 165 18.54 -16.51 7.01
C GLN A 165 17.68 -15.62 7.90
N ARG A 166 17.63 -15.93 9.19
CA ARG A 166 16.89 -15.18 10.20
C ARG A 166 17.82 -14.60 11.23
N PHE A 167 17.48 -13.41 11.70
CA PHE A 167 18.22 -12.71 12.74
C PHE A 167 17.31 -11.79 13.54
N THR A 168 17.66 -11.54 14.81
CA THR A 168 17.04 -10.47 15.60
C THR A 168 17.67 -9.14 15.24
N ILE A 169 16.87 -8.08 15.36
CA ILE A 169 17.29 -6.70 15.17
C ILE A 169 17.08 -5.96 16.48
N GLU A 170 18.12 -5.33 16.97
CA GLU A 170 18.08 -4.49 18.14
C GLU A 170 18.69 -3.13 17.84
N ALA A 171 18.18 -2.08 18.44
CA ALA A 171 18.62 -0.71 18.25
C ALA A 171 19.18 -0.11 19.54
N SER A 172 20.19 0.73 19.41
CA SER A 172 20.78 1.47 20.51
C SER A 172 21.22 2.86 20.07
N ASP A 173 21.25 3.79 21.02
CA ASP A 173 21.81 5.12 20.80
C ASP A 173 23.16 5.32 21.52
N ASP A 174 23.54 4.40 22.44
CA ASP A 174 24.71 4.49 23.29
C ASP A 174 25.58 3.22 23.35
N LEU A 175 25.20 2.14 22.66
CA LEU A 175 25.82 0.82 22.67
C LEU A 175 25.71 0.06 24.00
N GLN A 176 25.05 0.61 25.01
CA GLN A 176 24.84 0.02 26.32
C GLN A 176 23.41 -0.46 26.50
N HIS A 177 22.46 0.36 26.12
CA HIS A 177 21.03 0.09 26.22
C HIS A 177 20.48 -0.32 24.86
N TRP A 178 20.03 -1.56 24.77
CA TRP A 178 19.50 -2.15 23.54
C TRP A 178 18.00 -2.36 23.65
N ARG A 179 17.26 -1.92 22.65
CA ARG A 179 15.82 -2.14 22.52
C ARG A 179 15.52 -3.04 21.33
N PRO A 180 14.60 -4.00 21.45
CA PRO A 180 14.24 -4.86 20.32
C PRO A 180 13.57 -4.04 19.21
N CYS A 181 13.97 -4.30 17.97
CA CYS A 181 13.38 -3.74 16.75
C CYS A 181 12.67 -4.80 15.90
N GLY A 182 12.57 -6.04 16.37
CA GLY A 182 11.91 -7.14 15.67
C GLY A 182 12.90 -8.18 15.13
N GLU A 183 12.42 -8.95 14.18
CA GLU A 183 13.22 -9.96 13.47
C GLU A 183 13.33 -9.60 11.99
N GLY A 184 14.49 -9.91 11.43
CA GLY A 184 14.76 -9.77 10.01
C GLY A 184 14.89 -11.13 9.33
N GLN A 185 14.51 -11.17 8.08
CA GLN A 185 14.63 -12.34 7.24
C GLN A 185 15.10 -11.97 5.85
N VAL A 186 16.15 -12.64 5.39
CA VAL A 186 16.65 -12.55 4.01
C VAL A 186 16.78 -13.96 3.43
N ALA A 187 16.78 -14.07 2.12
CA ALA A 187 16.86 -15.36 1.44
C ALA A 187 17.63 -15.25 0.13
N ARG A 188 18.37 -16.29 -0.20
CA ARG A 188 18.98 -16.55 -1.53
C ARG A 188 18.69 -17.99 -1.88
N ILE A 189 17.86 -18.24 -2.86
CA ILE A 189 17.34 -19.56 -3.19
C ILE A 189 17.51 -19.77 -4.69
N VAL A 190 17.94 -20.95 -5.07
CA VAL A 190 17.94 -21.37 -6.48
C VAL A 190 16.66 -22.16 -6.73
N LEU A 191 15.78 -21.61 -7.54
CA LEU A 191 14.56 -22.27 -8.01
C LEU A 191 14.68 -22.51 -9.50
N VAL A 192 14.58 -23.78 -9.93
CA VAL A 192 14.57 -24.18 -11.36
C VAL A 192 15.73 -23.59 -12.16
N GLY A 193 16.90 -23.42 -11.53
CA GLY A 193 18.09 -22.85 -12.16
C GLY A 193 18.14 -21.32 -12.16
N GLN A 194 17.12 -20.65 -11.64
CA GLN A 194 17.13 -19.19 -11.41
C GLN A 194 17.44 -18.90 -9.94
N GLN A 195 18.28 -17.88 -9.71
CA GLN A 195 18.57 -17.39 -8.37
C GLN A 195 17.58 -16.30 -8.01
N VAL A 196 16.82 -16.55 -6.96
CA VAL A 196 15.84 -15.60 -6.42
C VAL A 196 16.30 -15.15 -5.06
N GLU A 197 16.27 -13.85 -4.84
CA GLU A 197 16.85 -13.23 -3.66
C GLU A 197 15.90 -12.24 -2.98
N ARG A 198 15.95 -12.21 -1.66
CA ARG A 198 15.33 -11.18 -0.83
C ARG A 198 16.40 -10.57 0.05
N HIS A 199 16.82 -9.36 -0.29
CA HIS A 199 17.89 -8.61 0.40
C HIS A 199 17.37 -7.61 1.42
N THR A 200 16.09 -7.23 1.34
CA THR A 200 15.52 -6.11 2.08
C THR A 200 14.68 -6.56 3.27
N VAL A 201 14.93 -5.94 4.41
CA VAL A 201 14.16 -6.10 5.65
C VAL A 201 13.56 -4.76 6.04
N GLU A 202 12.27 -4.74 6.32
CA GLU A 202 11.58 -3.54 6.82
C GLU A 202 11.95 -3.29 8.28
N LEU A 203 12.21 -2.03 8.63
CA LEU A 203 12.47 -1.57 9.98
C LEU A 203 11.25 -0.80 10.51
N PRO A 204 11.03 -0.78 11.84
CA PRO A 204 9.83 -0.19 12.43
C PRO A 204 9.72 1.34 12.33
N GLY A 205 10.62 1.99 11.58
CA GLY A 205 10.56 3.45 11.37
C GLY A 205 11.01 4.26 12.59
N GLN A 206 11.94 3.73 13.37
CA GLN A 206 12.53 4.41 14.53
C GLN A 206 13.88 5.02 14.18
N HIS A 207 14.27 6.08 14.90
CA HIS A 207 15.64 6.55 14.89
C HIS A 207 16.49 5.67 15.79
N ALA A 208 17.70 5.34 15.34
CA ALA A 208 18.72 4.66 16.13
C ALA A 208 20.10 5.01 15.59
N ARG A 209 21.09 5.13 16.48
CA ARG A 209 22.47 5.37 16.09
C ARG A 209 23.20 4.08 15.72
N PHE A 210 22.78 2.96 16.29
CA PHE A 210 23.40 1.65 16.07
C PHE A 210 22.33 0.58 15.96
N LEU A 211 22.52 -0.36 15.03
CA LEU A 211 21.72 -1.57 14.94
C LEU A 211 22.62 -2.78 15.18
N ARG A 212 22.11 -3.74 15.94
CA ARG A 212 22.75 -5.04 16.18
C ARG A 212 21.90 -6.14 15.56
N LEU A 213 22.49 -6.90 14.66
CA LEU A 213 21.86 -8.04 14.02
C LEU A 213 22.50 -9.32 14.59
N LEU A 214 21.70 -10.21 15.18
CA LEU A 214 22.16 -11.48 15.71
C LEU A 214 21.47 -12.62 15.00
N TRP A 215 22.24 -13.47 14.32
CA TRP A 215 21.72 -14.58 13.53
C TRP A 215 21.11 -15.67 14.40
N LEU A 216 19.89 -16.08 14.04
CA LEU A 216 19.13 -17.14 14.70
C LEU A 216 19.27 -18.45 13.91
N SER A 217 19.07 -18.40 12.61
CA SER A 217 19.12 -19.57 11.74
C SER A 217 19.60 -19.17 10.32
N PRO A 218 20.69 -19.79 9.82
CA PRO A 218 21.67 -20.56 10.55
C PRO A 218 22.36 -19.73 11.65
N ARG A 219 22.89 -20.35 12.67
CA ARG A 219 23.52 -19.63 13.80
C ARG A 219 24.75 -18.81 13.45
N THR A 220 25.44 -19.18 12.40
CA THR A 220 26.61 -18.45 11.89
C THR A 220 26.14 -17.43 10.87
N ALA A 221 26.42 -16.16 11.10
CA ALA A 221 26.14 -15.09 10.16
C ALA A 221 26.98 -15.24 8.87
N PRO A 222 26.47 -14.85 7.72
CA PRO A 222 27.26 -14.78 6.49
C PRO A 222 28.21 -13.59 6.52
N LEU A 223 29.23 -13.62 5.70
CA LEU A 223 30.03 -12.44 5.38
C LEU A 223 29.19 -11.49 4.52
N LEU A 224 29.10 -10.23 4.94
CA LEU A 224 28.38 -9.20 4.19
C LEU A 224 29.31 -8.52 3.17
N ASN A 225 28.79 -8.32 1.97
CA ASN A 225 29.47 -7.60 0.88
C ASN A 225 29.11 -6.12 0.90
N SER A 226 27.83 -5.81 1.17
CA SER A 226 27.32 -4.45 1.28
C SER A 226 26.16 -4.36 2.25
N VAL A 227 26.03 -3.19 2.86
CA VAL A 227 24.89 -2.85 3.74
C VAL A 227 24.45 -1.43 3.44
N HIS A 228 23.17 -1.27 3.13
CA HIS A 228 22.54 0.02 2.90
C HIS A 228 21.33 0.16 3.82
N VAL A 229 21.20 1.32 4.43
CA VAL A 229 20.05 1.65 5.27
C VAL A 229 19.26 2.76 4.58
N PHE A 230 18.01 2.48 4.33
CA PHE A 230 17.08 3.45 3.76
C PHE A 230 16.36 4.18 4.89
N SER A 231 16.39 5.50 4.86
CA SER A 231 15.79 6.37 5.88
C SER A 231 14.75 7.31 5.31
N ARG A 232 13.78 7.70 6.16
CA ARG A 232 12.86 8.82 5.91
C ARG A 232 13.41 10.07 6.54
N GLN A 233 13.14 11.21 5.92
CA GLN A 233 13.50 12.50 6.52
C GLN A 233 12.79 12.72 7.87
N PRO A 234 13.40 13.46 8.80
CA PRO A 234 12.76 13.79 10.07
C PRO A 234 11.37 14.40 9.86
N GLY A 235 10.38 13.96 10.64
CA GLY A 235 9.00 14.45 10.56
C GLY A 235 8.12 13.75 9.52
N GLN A 236 8.66 12.90 8.64
CA GLN A 236 7.87 12.07 7.73
C GLN A 236 7.41 10.80 8.43
N LEU A 237 6.11 10.70 8.66
CA LEU A 237 5.49 9.46 9.14
C LEU A 237 5.24 8.50 7.96
N PRO A 238 5.37 7.19 8.17
CA PRO A 238 4.90 6.23 7.18
C PRO A 238 3.39 6.42 6.99
N LEU A 239 2.94 6.47 5.74
CA LEU A 239 1.52 6.49 5.43
C LEU A 239 0.89 5.18 5.94
N ALA A 240 -0.12 5.29 6.79
CA ALA A 240 -0.93 4.13 7.16
C ALA A 240 -1.66 3.64 5.91
N LEU A 241 -1.50 2.37 5.55
CA LEU A 241 -2.20 1.76 4.44
C LEU A 241 -3.49 1.10 4.95
N GLN A 242 -4.54 1.18 4.14
CA GLN A 242 -5.79 0.47 4.38
C GLN A 242 -5.81 -0.81 3.56
N TRP A 243 -6.00 -1.95 4.23
CA TRP A 243 -6.09 -3.26 3.60
C TRP A 243 -7.53 -3.61 3.24
N SER A 244 -7.71 -4.21 2.06
CA SER A 244 -8.99 -4.79 1.66
C SER A 244 -9.29 -6.06 2.45
N GLY A 245 -10.55 -6.49 2.44
CA GLY A 245 -10.91 -7.87 2.72
C GLY A 245 -10.29 -8.83 1.69
N PRO A 246 -10.38 -10.16 1.93
CA PRO A 246 -9.87 -11.15 1.00
C PRO A 246 -10.68 -11.12 -0.32
N ILE A 247 -9.98 -11.06 -1.44
CA ILE A 247 -10.52 -11.08 -2.79
C ILE A 247 -10.29 -12.46 -3.37
N ILE A 248 -11.36 -13.11 -3.80
CA ILE A 248 -11.28 -14.45 -4.35
C ILE A 248 -10.85 -14.39 -5.82
N GLY A 249 -9.84 -15.15 -6.16
CA GLY A 249 -9.31 -15.24 -7.52
C GLY A 249 -9.77 -16.48 -8.28
N THR A 250 -9.38 -16.53 -9.54
CA THR A 250 -9.61 -17.67 -10.44
C THR A 250 -8.28 -18.13 -11.03
N ARG A 251 -8.13 -19.44 -11.19
CA ARG A 251 -7.01 -20.01 -11.94
C ARG A 251 -7.35 -20.01 -13.42
N LYS A 252 -6.54 -19.36 -14.25
CA LYS A 252 -6.71 -19.31 -15.71
C LYS A 252 -5.96 -20.43 -16.42
N ALA A 253 -4.72 -20.66 -16.02
CA ALA A 253 -3.89 -21.73 -16.50
C ALA A 253 -3.05 -22.31 -15.35
N ARG A 254 -2.21 -23.30 -15.64
CA ARG A 254 -1.25 -23.80 -14.66
C ARG A 254 -0.27 -22.67 -14.31
N GLY A 255 -0.21 -22.31 -13.03
CA GLY A 255 0.63 -21.21 -12.55
C GLY A 255 0.05 -19.81 -12.73
N GLU A 256 -1.05 -19.62 -13.44
CA GLU A 256 -1.69 -18.32 -13.65
C GLU A 256 -2.92 -18.11 -12.76
N TYR A 257 -2.92 -17.07 -11.97
CA TYR A 257 -4.01 -16.67 -11.09
C TYR A 257 -4.45 -15.24 -11.38
N VAL A 258 -5.76 -15.02 -11.45
CA VAL A 258 -6.33 -13.70 -11.76
C VAL A 258 -7.36 -13.31 -10.72
N TRP A 259 -7.26 -12.07 -10.23
CA TRP A 259 -8.20 -11.45 -9.31
C TRP A 259 -8.82 -10.21 -9.96
N GLN A 260 -10.14 -10.09 -9.78
CA GLN A 260 -10.90 -8.91 -10.15
C GLN A 260 -11.05 -8.04 -8.90
N LEU A 261 -10.47 -6.85 -8.91
CA LEU A 261 -10.65 -5.90 -7.82
C LEU A 261 -12.09 -5.34 -7.83
N PRO A 262 -12.69 -5.07 -6.67
CA PRO A 262 -14.06 -4.57 -6.59
C PRO A 262 -14.24 -3.17 -7.19
N ALA A 263 -13.17 -2.38 -7.24
CA ALA A 263 -13.09 -1.08 -7.90
C ALA A 263 -11.72 -0.91 -8.56
N GLN A 264 -11.53 0.14 -9.35
CA GLN A 264 -10.21 0.56 -9.77
C GLN A 264 -9.52 1.24 -8.59
N LEU A 265 -8.38 0.71 -8.17
CA LEU A 265 -7.69 1.13 -6.95
C LEU A 265 -6.22 1.44 -7.24
N ALA A 266 -5.69 2.47 -6.57
CA ALA A 266 -4.26 2.75 -6.52
C ALA A 266 -3.60 1.81 -5.50
N VAL A 267 -3.06 0.69 -5.96
CA VAL A 267 -2.55 -0.38 -5.10
C VAL A 267 -1.11 -0.12 -4.71
N GLU A 268 -0.87 0.10 -3.43
CA GLU A 268 0.47 0.29 -2.85
C GLU A 268 1.17 -1.03 -2.54
N ARG A 269 0.41 -2.01 -2.07
CA ARG A 269 0.91 -3.36 -1.77
C ARG A 269 -0.16 -4.40 -2.11
N LEU A 270 0.29 -5.58 -2.44
CA LEU A 270 -0.55 -6.76 -2.49
C LEU A 270 -0.04 -7.80 -1.49
N LYS A 271 -0.96 -8.62 -0.98
CA LYS A 271 -0.68 -9.75 -0.10
C LYS A 271 -1.44 -10.97 -0.58
N LEU A 272 -0.73 -12.09 -0.68
CA LEU A 272 -1.31 -13.38 -1.05
C LEU A 272 -1.53 -14.21 0.21
N ASP A 273 -2.77 -14.51 0.55
CA ASP A 273 -3.11 -15.38 1.69
C ASP A 273 -2.74 -16.84 1.36
N ILE A 274 -1.48 -17.20 1.58
CA ILE A 274 -0.94 -18.55 1.30
C ILE A 274 -1.37 -19.49 2.43
N ALA A 275 -2.33 -20.36 2.15
CA ALA A 275 -2.91 -21.27 3.16
C ALA A 275 -2.02 -22.48 3.48
N GLN A 276 -1.25 -22.95 2.51
CA GLN A 276 -0.45 -24.16 2.63
C GLN A 276 0.95 -23.85 3.16
N GLY A 277 1.38 -24.53 4.22
CA GLY A 277 2.78 -24.55 4.65
C GLY A 277 3.69 -25.16 3.58
N ASP A 278 4.98 -24.89 3.64
CA ASP A 278 6.01 -25.30 2.68
C ASP A 278 5.76 -24.84 1.23
N SER A 279 5.05 -23.72 1.09
CA SER A 279 4.88 -23.06 -0.21
C SER A 279 6.05 -22.11 -0.48
N LEU A 280 6.54 -22.14 -1.72
CA LEU A 280 7.62 -21.27 -2.19
C LEU A 280 7.44 -21.08 -3.70
N ALA A 281 7.35 -19.82 -4.14
CA ALA A 281 7.21 -19.50 -5.55
C ALA A 281 7.91 -18.20 -5.91
N SER A 282 8.62 -18.21 -7.03
CA SER A 282 8.94 -17.00 -7.78
C SER A 282 7.70 -16.58 -8.55
N VAL A 283 7.30 -15.36 -8.43
CA VAL A 283 6.07 -14.83 -9.03
C VAL A 283 6.34 -13.59 -9.85
N ALA A 284 5.72 -13.53 -11.02
CA ALA A 284 5.61 -12.32 -11.81
C ALA A 284 4.20 -11.72 -11.65
N VAL A 285 4.13 -10.46 -11.26
CA VAL A 285 2.88 -9.74 -11.03
C VAL A 285 2.59 -8.84 -12.21
N TYR A 286 1.40 -8.97 -12.75
CA TYR A 286 0.87 -8.16 -13.84
C TYR A 286 -0.42 -7.45 -13.40
N GLY A 287 -0.67 -6.29 -14.01
CA GLY A 287 -1.88 -5.54 -13.75
C GLY A 287 -2.47 -4.90 -15.01
N ARG A 288 -3.75 -4.56 -14.93
CA ARG A 288 -4.42 -3.74 -15.95
C ARG A 288 -5.56 -2.92 -15.34
N THR A 289 -5.90 -1.82 -16.02
CA THR A 289 -6.90 -0.85 -15.55
C THR A 289 -8.31 -1.17 -16.02
N ALA A 290 -8.44 -1.89 -17.14
CA ALA A 290 -9.73 -2.34 -17.65
C ALA A 290 -9.68 -3.75 -18.22
N PRO A 291 -10.80 -4.51 -18.19
CA PRO A 291 -10.90 -5.78 -18.90
C PRO A 291 -10.67 -5.59 -20.39
N GLY A 292 -9.80 -6.43 -20.99
CA GLY A 292 -9.47 -6.34 -22.41
C GLY A 292 -8.23 -5.53 -22.77
N GLU A 293 -7.70 -4.74 -21.86
CA GLU A 293 -6.36 -4.15 -21.99
C GLU A 293 -5.27 -5.22 -21.89
N PRO A 294 -4.10 -4.99 -22.53
CA PRO A 294 -2.96 -5.88 -22.37
C PRO A 294 -2.48 -5.88 -20.91
N TRP A 295 -1.99 -7.03 -20.46
CA TRP A 295 -1.35 -7.15 -19.17
C TRP A 295 -0.01 -6.40 -19.18
N ARG A 296 0.21 -5.58 -18.16
CA ARG A 296 1.45 -4.85 -17.94
C ARG A 296 2.20 -5.49 -16.79
N ALA A 297 3.47 -5.84 -17.01
CA ALA A 297 4.33 -6.32 -15.95
C ALA A 297 4.55 -5.21 -14.92
N LEU A 298 4.36 -5.53 -13.65
CA LEU A 298 4.51 -4.60 -12.53
C LEU A 298 5.75 -4.92 -11.71
N ARG A 299 5.91 -6.18 -11.32
CA ARG A 299 6.97 -6.61 -10.43
C ARG A 299 7.17 -8.12 -10.45
N ASP A 300 8.40 -8.52 -10.23
CA ASP A 300 8.77 -9.88 -9.88
C ASP A 300 9.07 -9.96 -8.38
N GLY A 301 8.87 -11.12 -7.76
CA GLY A 301 9.15 -11.31 -6.35
C GLY A 301 9.13 -12.76 -5.91
N LEU A 302 9.63 -12.98 -4.71
CA LEU A 302 9.58 -14.26 -4.04
C LEU A 302 8.50 -14.24 -2.97
N VAL A 303 7.57 -15.18 -3.04
CA VAL A 303 6.55 -15.39 -2.01
C VAL A 303 6.68 -16.80 -1.43
N TYR A 304 6.54 -16.89 -0.11
CA TYR A 304 6.67 -18.18 0.58
C TYR A 304 5.96 -18.20 1.93
N ARG A 305 5.65 -19.42 2.34
CA ARG A 305 5.25 -19.78 3.70
C ARG A 305 5.94 -21.10 4.02
N GLN A 306 6.95 -21.04 4.87
CA GLN A 306 7.85 -22.15 5.16
C GLN A 306 7.94 -22.38 6.67
N ILE A 307 8.18 -23.61 7.09
CA ILE A 307 8.50 -23.92 8.49
C ILE A 307 9.97 -24.28 8.55
N GLN A 308 10.74 -23.49 9.28
CA GLN A 308 12.17 -23.74 9.53
C GLN A 308 12.45 -23.72 11.04
N ASP A 309 13.10 -24.74 11.55
CA ASP A 309 13.42 -24.89 12.98
C ASP A 309 12.18 -24.73 13.91
N GLY A 310 11.00 -25.19 13.45
CA GLY A 310 9.74 -25.11 14.18
C GLY A 310 9.09 -23.71 14.20
N GLN A 311 9.64 -22.77 13.43
CA GLN A 311 9.08 -21.44 13.27
C GLN A 311 8.60 -21.20 11.84
N GLU A 312 7.49 -20.48 11.73
CA GLU A 312 6.89 -20.14 10.47
C GLU A 312 7.55 -18.90 9.85
N LEU A 313 8.01 -19.05 8.61
CA LEU A 313 8.60 -17.99 7.81
C LEU A 313 7.61 -17.60 6.73
N ILE A 314 7.18 -16.35 6.72
CA ILE A 314 6.19 -15.84 5.76
C ILE A 314 6.77 -14.64 5.02
N ALA A 315 6.64 -14.66 3.68
CA ALA A 315 6.82 -13.51 2.82
C ALA A 315 5.73 -13.57 1.75
N ASP A 316 4.64 -12.93 2.04
CA ASP A 316 3.41 -12.97 1.24
C ASP A 316 2.99 -11.58 0.73
N GLU A 317 3.80 -10.54 1.00
CA GLU A 317 3.55 -9.16 0.61
C GLU A 317 4.52 -8.68 -0.47
N LEU A 318 3.97 -7.97 -1.48
CA LEU A 318 4.72 -7.37 -2.58
C LEU A 318 4.32 -5.89 -2.73
N PRO A 319 5.27 -4.94 -2.72
CA PRO A 319 4.97 -3.52 -2.95
C PRO A 319 4.76 -3.23 -4.44
N LEU A 320 3.79 -2.36 -4.78
CA LEU A 320 3.42 -1.96 -6.13
C LEU A 320 3.46 -0.45 -6.40
N ALA A 321 3.79 0.36 -5.39
CA ALA A 321 4.01 1.80 -5.52
C ALA A 321 2.82 2.62 -6.08
N GLY A 322 1.59 2.27 -5.73
CA GLY A 322 0.40 3.06 -6.08
C GLY A 322 -0.12 2.85 -7.51
N GLU A 323 0.16 1.71 -8.11
CA GLU A 323 -0.32 1.39 -9.45
C GLU A 323 -1.84 1.30 -9.52
N MET A 324 -2.43 2.00 -10.51
CA MET A 324 -3.88 1.98 -10.76
C MET A 324 -4.28 0.66 -11.41
N LEU A 325 -5.05 -0.15 -10.68
CA LEU A 325 -5.40 -1.52 -11.09
C LEU A 325 -6.90 -1.80 -10.95
N ARG A 326 -7.44 -2.53 -11.92
CA ARG A 326 -8.76 -3.16 -11.88
C ARG A 326 -8.67 -4.67 -11.84
N GLN A 327 -7.62 -5.22 -12.44
CA GLN A 327 -7.32 -6.64 -12.39
C GLN A 327 -5.84 -6.86 -12.10
N VAL A 328 -5.58 -7.89 -11.32
CA VAL A 328 -4.24 -8.37 -10.98
C VAL A 328 -4.11 -9.79 -11.48
N MET A 329 -2.98 -10.10 -12.10
CA MET A 329 -2.59 -11.46 -12.46
C MET A 329 -1.24 -11.77 -11.81
N VAL A 330 -1.13 -12.95 -11.26
CA VAL A 330 0.14 -13.49 -10.75
C VAL A 330 0.42 -14.77 -11.53
N GLU A 331 1.59 -14.79 -12.12
CA GLU A 331 2.15 -15.95 -12.80
C GLU A 331 3.27 -16.54 -11.96
N ILE A 332 3.23 -17.86 -11.76
CA ILE A 332 4.27 -18.60 -11.08
C ILE A 332 5.20 -19.16 -12.12
N GLU A 333 6.48 -18.97 -11.97
CA GLU A 333 7.49 -19.57 -12.84
C GLU A 333 7.43 -21.09 -12.80
N ASP A 334 7.55 -21.71 -13.98
CA ASP A 334 7.46 -23.14 -14.15
C ASP A 334 8.50 -23.89 -13.30
N GLY A 335 8.04 -24.94 -12.60
CA GLY A 335 8.89 -25.82 -11.77
C GLY A 335 8.99 -25.42 -10.29
N ALA A 336 8.41 -24.30 -9.87
CA ALA A 336 8.27 -23.98 -8.45
C ALA A 336 7.22 -24.90 -7.79
N PRO A 337 7.33 -25.19 -6.47
CA PRO A 337 6.33 -25.96 -5.72
C PRO A 337 4.92 -25.36 -5.79
N GLY A 338 4.83 -24.05 -6.09
CA GLY A 338 3.59 -23.32 -6.25
C GLY A 338 3.03 -22.77 -4.94
N LEU A 339 1.87 -22.14 -5.03
CA LEU A 339 1.17 -21.52 -3.89
C LEU A 339 0.14 -22.47 -3.24
N GLY A 340 0.21 -23.75 -3.53
CA GLY A 340 -0.69 -24.77 -3.01
C GLY A 340 -1.79 -25.18 -4.01
N ALA A 341 -2.69 -26.06 -3.55
CA ALA A 341 -3.75 -26.65 -4.37
C ALA A 341 -4.88 -25.64 -4.68
N SER A 342 -5.17 -24.73 -3.76
CA SER A 342 -6.21 -23.71 -3.89
C SER A 342 -5.64 -22.40 -4.43
N VAL A 343 -6.51 -21.60 -5.05
CA VAL A 343 -6.17 -20.22 -5.42
C VAL A 343 -6.07 -19.40 -4.14
N PRO A 344 -4.94 -18.73 -3.86
CA PRO A 344 -4.83 -17.89 -2.68
C PRO A 344 -5.79 -16.70 -2.78
N ALA A 345 -6.32 -16.24 -1.65
CA ALA A 345 -7.02 -14.96 -1.63
C ALA A 345 -5.99 -13.83 -1.75
N LEU A 346 -6.39 -12.78 -2.47
CA LEU A 346 -5.60 -11.56 -2.60
C LEU A 346 -6.13 -10.50 -1.65
N ARG A 347 -5.24 -9.80 -0.96
CA ARG A 347 -5.56 -8.54 -0.28
C ARG A 347 -4.75 -7.43 -0.94
N VAL A 348 -5.33 -6.27 -1.06
CA VAL A 348 -4.65 -5.08 -1.58
C VAL A 348 -4.64 -3.99 -0.52
N ALA A 349 -3.53 -3.27 -0.43
CA ALA A 349 -3.40 -2.11 0.42
C ALA A 349 -3.40 -0.85 -0.43
N VAL A 350 -4.16 0.15 0.00
CA VAL A 350 -4.28 1.45 -0.66
C VAL A 350 -3.99 2.56 0.33
N ARG A 351 -3.61 3.73 -0.17
CA ARG A 351 -3.53 4.94 0.66
C ARG A 351 -4.93 5.37 1.10
N PRO A 352 -5.09 5.89 2.33
CA PRO A 352 -6.37 6.41 2.77
C PRO A 352 -6.79 7.62 1.93
N THR A 353 -8.05 7.65 1.54
CA THR A 353 -8.69 8.84 0.99
C THR A 353 -9.27 9.66 2.14
N GLN A 354 -9.02 10.94 2.16
CA GLN A 354 -9.58 11.84 3.15
C GLN A 354 -10.66 12.72 2.53
N VAL A 355 -11.72 12.95 3.29
CA VAL A 355 -12.77 13.91 2.99
C VAL A 355 -12.61 15.07 3.95
N VAL A 356 -12.41 16.28 3.45
CA VAL A 356 -12.45 17.50 4.26
C VAL A 356 -13.77 18.20 3.97
N PHE A 357 -14.48 18.62 4.99
CA PHE A 357 -15.77 19.27 4.80
C PHE A 357 -16.00 20.42 5.78
N LEU A 358 -16.86 21.35 5.37
CA LEU A 358 -17.34 22.46 6.19
C LEU A 358 -18.61 22.03 6.92
N ALA A 359 -18.55 21.86 8.23
CA ALA A 359 -19.71 21.51 9.05
C ALA A 359 -20.61 22.73 9.24
N SER A 360 -21.54 22.93 8.31
CA SER A 360 -22.57 23.97 8.36
C SER A 360 -23.92 23.38 8.76
N GLY A 361 -24.74 24.17 9.45
CA GLY A 361 -26.01 23.73 9.99
C GLY A 361 -25.87 22.97 11.32
N THR A 362 -26.87 22.18 11.67
CA THR A 362 -26.97 21.50 12.97
C THR A 362 -26.69 19.99 12.85
N PRO A 363 -26.02 19.37 13.87
CA PRO A 363 -25.88 17.94 13.95
C PRO A 363 -27.25 17.23 14.13
N PRO A 364 -27.37 15.91 13.85
CA PRO A 364 -26.28 15.01 13.46
C PRO A 364 -25.86 15.15 11.99
N PHE A 365 -24.54 14.93 11.75
CA PHE A 365 -24.00 14.86 10.41
C PHE A 365 -23.92 13.41 9.95
N SER A 366 -24.07 13.19 8.65
CA SER A 366 -23.99 11.84 8.06
C SER A 366 -23.20 11.85 6.75
N LEU A 367 -22.42 10.79 6.54
CA LEU A 367 -21.78 10.49 5.27
C LEU A 367 -22.69 9.58 4.46
N ALA A 368 -22.90 9.89 3.19
CA ALA A 368 -23.66 9.07 2.25
C ALA A 368 -22.80 8.76 1.02
N VAL A 369 -22.85 7.52 0.53
CA VAL A 369 -21.99 7.01 -0.54
C VAL A 369 -22.79 6.14 -1.50
N GLY A 370 -22.49 6.20 -2.80
CA GLY A 370 -23.02 5.24 -3.78
C GLY A 370 -24.31 5.67 -4.43
N SER A 371 -24.47 6.94 -4.84
CA SER A 371 -25.61 7.41 -5.61
C SER A 371 -25.40 7.18 -7.11
N ALA A 372 -26.44 6.68 -7.80
CA ALA A 372 -26.42 6.51 -9.25
C ALA A 372 -26.59 7.84 -10.02
N THR A 373 -27.10 8.87 -9.36
CA THR A 373 -27.52 10.14 -9.96
C THR A 373 -26.73 11.34 -9.46
N ALA A 374 -25.84 11.14 -8.47
CA ALA A 374 -25.04 12.23 -7.94
C ALA A 374 -24.10 12.80 -9.02
N MET A 375 -24.13 14.12 -9.12
CA MET A 375 -23.19 14.87 -9.98
C MET A 375 -21.90 15.15 -9.21
N PRO A 376 -20.76 15.33 -9.91
CA PRO A 376 -19.53 15.78 -9.25
C PRO A 376 -19.76 17.06 -8.44
N ALA A 377 -19.32 17.06 -7.17
CA ALA A 377 -19.57 18.18 -6.26
C ALA A 377 -18.40 18.46 -5.31
N SER A 378 -17.31 17.71 -5.40
CA SER A 378 -16.12 18.01 -4.62
C SER A 378 -15.51 19.36 -5.05
N LEU A 379 -15.03 20.10 -4.09
CA LEU A 379 -14.31 21.33 -4.33
C LEU A 379 -12.79 21.07 -4.24
N PRO A 380 -11.97 21.87 -4.94
CA PRO A 380 -10.55 21.90 -4.65
C PRO A 380 -10.33 22.26 -3.16
N LEU A 381 -9.40 21.59 -2.50
CA LEU A 381 -9.15 21.77 -1.07
C LEU A 381 -8.85 23.24 -0.71
N GLU A 382 -8.09 23.91 -1.55
CA GLU A 382 -7.74 25.33 -1.41
C GLU A 382 -8.98 26.23 -1.47
N THR A 383 -9.95 25.89 -2.33
CA THR A 383 -11.23 26.61 -2.42
C THR A 383 -12.06 26.41 -1.17
N LEU A 384 -12.09 25.19 -0.63
CA LEU A 384 -12.86 24.87 0.57
C LEU A 384 -12.29 25.54 1.82
N LEU A 385 -10.95 25.54 1.99
CA LEU A 385 -10.27 26.07 3.16
C LEU A 385 -10.02 27.60 3.07
N GLY A 386 -10.12 28.18 1.88
CA GLY A 386 -9.94 29.62 1.64
C GLY A 386 -8.47 30.07 1.65
N ALA A 387 -8.25 31.39 1.73
CA ALA A 387 -6.94 32.02 1.52
C ALA A 387 -5.91 31.79 2.65
N ASN A 388 -6.32 31.29 3.80
CA ASN A 388 -5.42 31.06 4.95
C ASN A 388 -5.70 29.69 5.57
N PRO A 389 -5.33 28.59 4.88
CA PRO A 389 -5.69 27.24 5.28
C PRO A 389 -4.95 26.85 6.57
N LYS A 390 -5.70 26.35 7.55
CA LYS A 390 -5.08 25.65 8.68
C LYS A 390 -4.41 24.37 8.17
N PRO A 391 -3.28 23.98 8.77
CA PRO A 391 -2.68 22.67 8.47
C PRO A 391 -3.70 21.56 8.67
N LEU A 392 -3.73 20.56 7.79
CA LEU A 392 -4.69 19.45 7.88
C LEU A 392 -4.67 18.74 9.25
N GLY A 393 -3.51 18.72 9.91
CA GLY A 393 -3.36 18.17 11.27
C GLY A 393 -4.13 18.92 12.36
N GLU A 394 -4.45 20.19 12.15
CA GLU A 394 -5.15 21.06 13.11
C GLU A 394 -6.67 21.12 12.88
N LEU A 395 -7.17 20.52 11.78
CA LEU A 395 -8.60 20.44 11.53
C LEU A 395 -9.28 19.53 12.55
N GLY A 396 -10.55 19.80 12.83
CA GLY A 396 -11.38 18.88 13.59
C GLY A 396 -11.40 17.48 12.95
N VAL A 397 -11.62 16.45 13.74
CA VAL A 397 -11.66 15.06 13.26
C VAL A 397 -13.10 14.55 13.27
N ALA A 398 -13.55 14.07 12.14
CA ALA A 398 -14.78 13.32 12.01
C ALA A 398 -14.47 11.81 12.01
N ARG A 399 -15.32 11.04 12.66
CA ARG A 399 -15.24 9.57 12.69
C ARG A 399 -16.61 8.98 12.42
N LEU A 400 -16.63 7.78 11.86
CA LEU A 400 -17.89 7.04 11.72
C LEU A 400 -18.43 6.71 13.11
N ALA A 401 -19.68 7.08 13.38
CA ALA A 401 -20.35 6.88 14.68
C ALA A 401 -21.27 5.64 14.69
N GLY A 402 -21.12 4.73 13.72
CA GLY A 402 -21.93 3.52 13.64
C GLY A 402 -21.56 2.63 12.47
N THR A 403 -22.25 1.52 12.33
CA THR A 403 -22.16 0.65 11.17
C THR A 403 -22.89 1.29 9.98
N PRO A 404 -22.38 1.13 8.74
CA PRO A 404 -23.09 1.60 7.55
C PRO A 404 -24.49 1.01 7.45
N MET A 405 -25.50 1.85 7.38
CA MET A 405 -26.84 1.43 7.00
C MET A 405 -26.87 1.29 5.47
N ILE A 406 -26.84 0.06 4.99
CA ILE A 406 -26.94 -0.24 3.56
C ILE A 406 -28.41 -0.22 3.20
N ALA A 407 -28.82 0.68 2.31
CA ALA A 407 -30.19 0.70 1.80
C ALA A 407 -30.44 -0.58 0.97
N MET A 408 -31.31 -1.44 1.46
CA MET A 408 -31.78 -2.60 0.70
C MET A 408 -32.54 -2.10 -0.54
N GLY A 409 -31.91 -2.16 -1.71
CA GLY A 409 -32.59 -1.84 -2.96
C GLY A 409 -31.77 -1.11 -4.04
N SER A 410 -30.61 -0.57 -3.70
CA SER A 410 -29.84 0.26 -4.64
C SER A 410 -28.77 -0.49 -5.45
N ARG A 411 -28.81 -1.80 -5.49
CA ARG A 411 -27.88 -2.63 -6.28
C ARG A 411 -28.40 -2.88 -7.71
N ALA A 412 -28.98 -1.87 -8.36
CA ALA A 412 -29.12 -1.94 -9.80
C ALA A 412 -27.69 -1.91 -10.39
N PRO A 413 -27.31 -2.89 -11.23
CA PRO A 413 -26.03 -2.82 -11.92
C PRO A 413 -26.00 -1.50 -12.68
N VAL A 414 -24.91 -0.75 -12.52
CA VAL A 414 -24.60 0.32 -13.47
C VAL A 414 -24.55 -0.36 -14.83
N PRO A 415 -25.36 0.08 -15.83
CA PRO A 415 -25.20 -0.44 -17.16
C PRO A 415 -23.72 -0.20 -17.52
N ASP A 416 -23.00 -1.25 -17.89
CA ASP A 416 -21.68 -1.09 -18.49
C ASP A 416 -21.78 0.02 -19.51
N GLU A 417 -20.92 1.02 -19.46
CA GLU A 417 -20.86 2.07 -20.47
C GLU A 417 -20.86 1.36 -21.81
N VAL A 418 -21.96 1.54 -22.53
CA VAL A 418 -22.11 0.91 -23.85
C VAL A 418 -20.96 1.44 -24.68
N ASP A 419 -20.01 0.57 -24.98
CA ASP A 419 -18.88 0.92 -25.83
C ASP A 419 -19.40 1.25 -27.23
N TRP A 420 -19.80 2.51 -27.41
CA TRP A 420 -20.36 3.03 -28.64
C TRP A 420 -19.46 2.78 -29.85
N LYS A 421 -18.15 2.60 -29.63
CA LYS A 421 -17.21 2.22 -30.70
C LYS A 421 -17.47 0.79 -31.19
N ARG A 422 -17.72 -0.13 -30.26
CA ARG A 422 -18.09 -1.53 -30.61
C ARG A 422 -19.45 -1.59 -31.23
N VAL A 423 -20.44 -0.84 -30.73
CA VAL A 423 -21.78 -0.78 -31.32
C VAL A 423 -21.72 -0.18 -32.74
N ALA A 424 -20.97 0.90 -32.93
CA ALA A 424 -20.77 1.51 -34.25
C ALA A 424 -20.05 0.54 -35.22
N MET A 425 -19.04 -0.19 -34.76
CA MET A 425 -18.33 -1.16 -35.58
C MET A 425 -19.24 -2.33 -35.99
N ILE A 426 -20.05 -2.86 -35.08
CA ILE A 426 -21.03 -3.90 -35.38
C ILE A 426 -22.08 -3.37 -36.38
N ALA A 427 -22.58 -2.15 -36.20
CA ALA A 427 -23.53 -1.53 -37.09
C ALA A 427 -22.97 -1.37 -38.51
N VAL A 428 -21.70 -0.98 -38.68
CA VAL A 428 -21.02 -0.88 -39.98
C VAL A 428 -20.89 -2.25 -40.64
N VAL A 429 -20.51 -3.28 -39.89
CA VAL A 429 -20.38 -4.67 -40.40
C VAL A 429 -21.76 -5.19 -40.86
N VAL A 430 -22.80 -5.00 -40.06
CA VAL A 430 -24.19 -5.41 -40.41
C VAL A 430 -24.66 -4.67 -41.64
N MET A 431 -24.42 -3.36 -41.75
CA MET A 431 -24.79 -2.57 -42.92
C MET A 431 -24.04 -3.02 -44.18
N GLY A 432 -22.74 -3.35 -44.04
CA GLY A 432 -21.96 -3.93 -45.15
C GLY A 432 -22.53 -5.27 -45.62
N LEU A 433 -22.94 -6.14 -44.71
CA LEU A 433 -23.53 -7.44 -45.03
C LEU A 433 -24.90 -7.29 -45.73
N VAL A 434 -25.73 -6.36 -45.28
CA VAL A 434 -27.03 -6.04 -45.92
C VAL A 434 -26.84 -5.52 -47.33
N LEU A 435 -25.87 -4.65 -47.56
CA LEU A 435 -25.52 -4.13 -48.89
C LEU A 435 -25.04 -5.27 -49.82
N LEU A 436 -24.19 -6.15 -49.35
CA LEU A 436 -23.72 -7.31 -50.12
C LEU A 436 -24.87 -8.24 -50.51
N VAL A 437 -25.81 -8.53 -49.59
CA VAL A 437 -27.01 -9.33 -49.88
C VAL A 437 -27.94 -8.64 -50.87
N ALA A 438 -28.11 -7.30 -50.77
CA ALA A 438 -28.92 -6.51 -51.69
C ALA A 438 -28.32 -6.49 -53.10
N MET A 439 -26.98 -6.32 -53.19
CA MET A 439 -26.27 -6.38 -54.48
C MET A 439 -26.33 -7.79 -55.08
N GLY A 440 -26.15 -8.84 -54.30
CA GLY A 440 -26.26 -10.24 -54.74
C GLY A 440 -27.65 -10.56 -55.29
N ARG A 441 -28.72 -10.10 -54.61
CA ARG A 441 -30.09 -10.25 -55.09
C ARG A 441 -30.37 -9.42 -56.36
N GLY A 442 -29.79 -8.23 -56.49
CA GLY A 442 -29.90 -7.40 -57.70
C GLY A 442 -29.22 -8.03 -58.92
N MET A 443 -28.08 -8.73 -58.70
CA MET A 443 -27.39 -9.45 -59.78
C MET A 443 -28.16 -10.71 -60.27
N LEU A 444 -28.75 -11.45 -59.33
CA LEU A 444 -29.58 -12.61 -59.66
C LEU A 444 -30.83 -12.23 -60.46
N LYS A 445 -31.52 -11.14 -60.12
CA LYS A 445 -32.67 -10.63 -60.88
C LYS A 445 -32.33 -10.14 -62.29
N ARG A 446 -31.09 -9.73 -62.58
CA ARG A 446 -30.64 -9.32 -63.92
C ARG A 446 -30.24 -10.50 -64.84
N ARG A 447 -30.11 -11.71 -64.30
CA ARG A 447 -29.82 -12.95 -65.06
C ARG A 447 -31.06 -13.67 -65.49
N GLU A 448 -32.26 -13.33 -65.04
CA GLU A 448 -33.55 -13.94 -65.41
C GLU A 448 -34.38 -13.03 -66.29
N ALA A 449 -33.88 -11.87 -66.72
CA ALA A 449 -34.44 -10.99 -67.76
C ALA A 449 -33.48 -10.98 -68.99
#